data_4ca3982ed9bd0812175ab5ba0088651f
#
_entry.id   4ca3982ed9bd0812175ab5ba0088651f
#
_cell.length_a   1.000
_cell.length_b   1.000
_cell.length_c   1.000
_cell.angle_alpha   90.00
_cell.angle_beta   90.00
_cell.angle_gamma   90.00
#
_symmetry.space_group_name_H-M   'P 1'
#
loop_
_entity.id
_entity.type
_entity.pdbx_description
1 polymer ?
#
loop_
_entity_poly.entity_id
_entity_poly.type
_entity_poly.pdbx_seq_one_letter_code
_entity_poly.pdbx_strand_id
1 'polypeptide(L)'
;SSAASDVYKRQPHVWLSPLNAEKEMENIKNAYIKADPDNRDYYEANYELYASRFADLNQKFKDTLSSLPNKDIVVSHEAFGYLCDAYGLNQVGIEGLSPDSEPSPARMAEIIDFVRANHVRVIFFEELVSPKVAETIAKETGSSVQVLNPLEGLSDEELESGADYFSVMEENLKQLEAALK
;
A
#
# COMPACT_ATOMS: atom_id res chain seq x y z
N SER A 1 11.89 2.57 -20.49
CA SER A 1 11.48 3.57 -19.48
C SER A 1 10.11 4.20 -19.72
N SER A 2 9.48 4.06 -20.90
CA SER A 2 8.13 4.60 -21.14
C SER A 2 6.99 3.67 -20.71
N ALA A 3 7.19 2.36 -20.78
CA ALA A 3 6.14 1.39 -20.42
C ALA A 3 5.81 1.38 -18.91
N ALA A 4 6.80 1.53 -18.05
CA ALA A 4 6.57 1.61 -16.59
C ALA A 4 5.74 2.85 -16.22
N SER A 5 6.02 4.02 -16.83
CA SER A 5 5.25 5.25 -16.57
C SER A 5 3.78 5.18 -17.02
N ASP A 6 3.47 4.32 -18.03
CA ASP A 6 2.11 4.16 -18.54
C ASP A 6 1.27 3.19 -17.68
N VAL A 7 1.91 2.24 -16.98
CA VAL A 7 1.24 1.37 -15.99
C VAL A 7 0.82 2.20 -14.78
N TYR A 8 1.70 3.06 -14.24
CA TYR A 8 1.36 3.95 -13.12
C TYR A 8 0.22 4.92 -13.41
N LYS A 9 0.07 5.38 -14.63
CA LYS A 9 -1.06 6.25 -15.03
C LYS A 9 -2.44 5.56 -14.99
N ARG A 10 -2.49 4.25 -14.81
CA ARG A 10 -3.73 3.45 -14.73
C ARG A 10 -3.96 2.84 -13.35
N GLN A 11 -3.00 2.97 -12.46
CA GLN A 11 -3.05 2.41 -11.13
C GLN A 11 -4.01 3.25 -10.24
N PRO A 12 -5.09 2.69 -9.68
CA PRO A 12 -6.11 3.48 -9.00
C PRO A 12 -5.77 3.83 -7.54
N HIS A 13 -4.85 3.13 -6.87
CA HIS A 13 -4.62 3.17 -5.42
C HIS A 13 -3.77 4.37 -4.98
N VAL A 14 -4.16 5.57 -5.40
CA VAL A 14 -3.40 6.82 -5.14
C VAL A 14 -3.29 7.15 -3.66
N TRP A 15 -4.30 6.76 -2.86
CA TRP A 15 -4.39 7.01 -1.41
C TRP A 15 -3.33 6.28 -0.59
N LEU A 16 -2.65 5.25 -1.13
CA LEU A 16 -1.57 4.54 -0.45
C LEU A 16 -0.28 5.38 -0.31
N SER A 17 -0.17 6.49 -1.02
CA SER A 17 0.79 7.54 -0.68
C SER A 17 0.13 8.55 0.26
N PRO A 18 0.60 8.73 1.51
CA PRO A 18 0.02 9.68 2.46
C PRO A 18 -0.11 11.11 1.92
N LEU A 19 0.84 11.58 1.11
CA LEU A 19 0.76 12.91 0.50
C LEU A 19 -0.30 12.99 -0.60
N ASN A 20 -0.53 11.90 -1.32
CA ASN A 20 -1.61 11.86 -2.31
C ASN A 20 -2.98 11.81 -1.61
N ALA A 21 -3.13 11.04 -0.53
CA ALA A 21 -4.36 11.00 0.28
C ALA A 21 -4.67 12.37 0.90
N GLU A 22 -3.66 13.09 1.39
CA GLU A 22 -3.82 14.47 1.83
C GLU A 22 -4.34 15.37 0.71
N LYS A 23 -3.79 15.21 -0.50
CA LYS A 23 -4.22 15.99 -1.68
C LYS A 23 -5.67 15.68 -2.09
N GLU A 24 -6.09 14.41 -1.99
CA GLU A 24 -7.47 14.02 -2.20
C GLU A 24 -8.39 14.71 -1.17
N MET A 25 -8.00 14.68 0.12
CA MET A 25 -8.73 15.36 1.19
C MET A 25 -8.80 16.89 0.95
N GLU A 26 -7.73 17.51 0.47
CA GLU A 26 -7.72 18.93 0.11
C GLU A 26 -8.74 19.24 -1.01
N ASN A 27 -8.78 18.40 -2.03
CA ASN A 27 -9.74 18.55 -3.13
C ASN A 27 -11.19 18.40 -2.64
N ILE A 28 -11.45 17.43 -1.75
CA ILE A 28 -12.76 17.22 -1.11
C ILE A 28 -13.14 18.45 -0.29
N LYS A 29 -12.26 18.96 0.58
CA LYS A 29 -12.46 20.19 1.35
C LYS A 29 -12.84 21.36 0.44
N ASN A 30 -12.09 21.57 -0.65
CA ASN A 30 -12.35 22.66 -1.57
C ASN A 30 -13.70 22.52 -2.26
N ALA A 31 -14.15 21.30 -2.57
CA ALA A 31 -15.46 21.02 -3.12
C ALA A 31 -16.58 21.34 -2.10
N TYR A 32 -16.41 20.97 -0.83
CA TYR A 32 -17.36 21.33 0.23
C TYR A 32 -17.46 22.83 0.43
N ILE A 33 -16.34 23.55 0.49
CA ILE A 33 -16.33 25.02 0.63
C ILE A 33 -17.06 25.69 -0.55
N LYS A 34 -16.92 25.16 -1.77
CA LYS A 34 -17.62 25.67 -2.94
C LYS A 34 -19.14 25.44 -2.86
N ALA A 35 -19.57 24.29 -2.34
CA ALA A 35 -20.98 23.92 -2.23
C ALA A 35 -21.66 24.58 -1.01
N ASP A 36 -20.94 24.80 0.06
CA ASP A 36 -21.41 25.31 1.35
C ASP A 36 -20.40 26.32 1.92
N PRO A 37 -20.35 27.54 1.36
CA PRO A 37 -19.36 28.54 1.73
C PRO A 37 -19.52 29.10 3.16
N ASP A 38 -20.71 29.01 3.74
CA ASP A 38 -21.00 29.51 5.07
C ASP A 38 -20.29 28.70 6.16
N ASN A 39 -19.96 27.45 5.89
CA ASN A 39 -19.22 26.56 6.79
C ASN A 39 -17.72 26.41 6.44
N ARG A 40 -17.16 27.34 5.68
CA ARG A 40 -15.73 27.36 5.28
C ARG A 40 -14.77 27.07 6.42
N ASP A 41 -14.87 27.83 7.50
CA ASP A 41 -13.96 27.74 8.65
C ASP A 41 -13.97 26.35 9.30
N TYR A 42 -15.13 25.71 9.33
CA TYR A 42 -15.27 24.32 9.80
C TYR A 42 -14.51 23.33 8.90
N TYR A 43 -14.65 23.46 7.58
CA TYR A 43 -13.96 22.56 6.64
C TYR A 43 -12.45 22.81 6.64
N GLU A 44 -12.01 24.05 6.74
CA GLU A 44 -10.59 24.40 6.80
C GLU A 44 -9.96 23.87 8.10
N ALA A 45 -10.60 24.05 9.26
CA ALA A 45 -10.10 23.56 10.54
C ALA A 45 -9.98 22.02 10.56
N ASN A 46 -10.96 21.30 10.04
CA ASN A 46 -10.87 19.84 9.93
C ASN A 46 -9.75 19.41 9.00
N TYR A 47 -9.59 20.07 7.84
CA TYR A 47 -8.49 19.79 6.93
C TYR A 47 -7.13 19.96 7.60
N GLU A 48 -6.89 21.09 8.28
CA GLU A 48 -5.61 21.38 8.96
C GLU A 48 -5.26 20.31 9.99
N LEU A 49 -6.25 19.86 10.78
CA LEU A 49 -6.08 18.79 11.77
C LEU A 49 -5.57 17.51 11.12
N TYR A 50 -6.19 17.05 10.03
CA TYR A 50 -5.82 15.81 9.39
C TYR A 50 -4.59 15.95 8.48
N ALA A 51 -4.35 17.12 7.86
CA ALA A 51 -3.15 17.40 7.11
C ALA A 51 -1.88 17.25 7.97
N SER A 52 -1.93 17.69 9.22
CA SER A 52 -0.86 17.46 10.20
C SER A 52 -0.61 15.96 10.41
N ARG A 53 -1.65 15.15 10.58
CA ARG A 53 -1.53 13.68 10.73
C ARG A 53 -0.92 13.02 9.49
N PHE A 54 -1.27 13.48 8.28
CA PHE A 54 -0.67 12.99 7.03
C PHE A 54 0.82 13.34 6.95
N ALA A 55 1.20 14.56 7.33
CA ALA A 55 2.60 14.96 7.35
C ALA A 55 3.43 14.11 8.32
N ASP A 56 2.92 13.84 9.51
CA ASP A 56 3.56 12.98 10.51
C ASP A 56 3.70 11.55 10.02
N LEU A 57 2.65 10.98 9.42
CA LEU A 57 2.66 9.64 8.83
C LEU A 57 3.70 9.55 7.71
N ASN A 58 3.71 10.51 6.77
CA ASN A 58 4.69 10.57 5.69
C ASN A 58 6.13 10.63 6.24
N GLN A 59 6.37 11.39 7.31
CA GLN A 59 7.70 11.47 7.92
C GLN A 59 8.10 10.12 8.54
N LYS A 60 7.19 9.45 9.26
CA LYS A 60 7.43 8.10 9.80
C LYS A 60 7.82 7.10 8.70
N PHE A 61 7.08 7.09 7.58
CA PHE A 61 7.40 6.22 6.44
C PHE A 61 8.80 6.52 5.88
N LYS A 62 9.14 7.79 5.67
CA LYS A 62 10.46 8.20 5.17
C LYS A 62 11.57 7.75 6.10
N ASP A 63 11.46 8.04 7.39
CA ASP A 63 12.51 7.74 8.37
C ASP A 63 12.73 6.24 8.52
N THR A 64 11.64 5.47 8.53
CA THR A 64 11.70 4.01 8.66
C THR A 64 12.26 3.37 7.39
N LEU A 65 11.68 3.65 6.23
CA LEU A 65 11.98 2.90 5.00
C LEU A 65 13.29 3.33 4.33
N SER A 66 13.76 4.58 4.55
CA SER A 66 14.99 5.06 3.92
C SER A 66 16.24 4.27 4.33
N SER A 67 16.29 3.83 5.58
CA SER A 67 17.44 3.15 6.17
C SER A 67 17.47 1.64 5.93
N LEU A 68 16.38 1.05 5.44
CA LEU A 68 16.28 -0.40 5.26
C LEU A 68 17.11 -0.88 4.06
N PRO A 69 17.82 -2.01 4.20
CA PRO A 69 18.73 -2.51 3.16
C PRO A 69 18.01 -3.07 1.94
N ASN A 70 16.83 -3.68 2.15
CA ASN A 70 16.04 -4.26 1.07
C ASN A 70 14.96 -3.29 0.63
N LYS A 71 14.61 -3.34 -0.66
CA LYS A 71 13.61 -2.44 -1.26
C LYS A 71 12.54 -3.18 -2.05
N ASP A 72 12.67 -4.48 -2.23
CA ASP A 72 11.75 -5.29 -3.02
C ASP A 72 10.64 -5.85 -2.14
N ILE A 73 9.39 -5.57 -2.49
CA ILE A 73 8.19 -6.16 -1.91
C ILE A 73 7.49 -7.05 -2.93
N VAL A 74 7.13 -8.27 -2.52
CA VAL A 74 6.32 -9.18 -3.33
C VAL A 74 4.91 -9.16 -2.77
N VAL A 75 3.95 -8.80 -3.60
CA VAL A 75 2.55 -8.53 -3.23
C VAL A 75 1.59 -9.37 -4.08
N SER A 76 0.41 -9.71 -3.57
CA SER A 76 -0.59 -10.46 -4.33
C SER A 76 -0.99 -9.70 -5.59
N HIS A 77 -1.53 -8.50 -5.50
CA HIS A 77 -1.80 -7.68 -6.67
C HIS A 77 -1.03 -6.33 -6.62
N GLU A 78 -0.92 -5.65 -7.76
CA GLU A 78 -0.10 -4.45 -7.90
C GLU A 78 -0.82 -3.18 -7.39
N ALA A 79 -1.19 -3.15 -6.10
CA ALA A 79 -1.85 -2.00 -5.47
C ALA A 79 -0.88 -0.90 -4.99
N PHE A 80 0.36 -1.24 -4.67
CA PHE A 80 1.26 -0.40 -3.87
C PHE A 80 2.17 0.52 -4.68
N GLY A 81 1.90 0.73 -5.97
CA GLY A 81 2.75 1.51 -6.86
C GLY A 81 3.04 2.93 -6.35
N TYR A 82 2.01 3.69 -5.95
CA TYR A 82 2.19 5.05 -5.43
C TYR A 82 2.94 5.11 -4.10
N LEU A 83 2.74 4.10 -3.22
CA LEU A 83 3.51 3.96 -1.99
C LEU A 83 4.98 3.67 -2.30
N CYS A 84 5.24 2.75 -3.21
CA CYS A 84 6.60 2.39 -3.63
C CYS A 84 7.35 3.58 -4.23
N ASP A 85 6.70 4.33 -5.12
CA ASP A 85 7.27 5.55 -5.71
C ASP A 85 7.59 6.60 -4.65
N ALA A 86 6.71 6.78 -3.66
CA ALA A 86 6.90 7.78 -2.61
C ALA A 86 8.10 7.49 -1.71
N TYR A 87 8.44 6.21 -1.51
CA TYR A 87 9.44 5.79 -0.52
C TYR A 87 10.60 4.96 -1.08
N GLY A 88 10.72 4.89 -2.40
CA GLY A 88 11.85 4.22 -3.07
C GLY A 88 11.85 2.71 -2.91
N LEU A 89 10.67 2.09 -2.87
CA LEU A 89 10.50 0.64 -2.90
C LEU A 89 10.24 0.14 -4.33
N ASN A 90 10.43 -1.16 -4.55
CA ASN A 90 10.10 -1.84 -5.79
C ASN A 90 8.97 -2.85 -5.53
N GLN A 91 7.88 -2.75 -6.27
CA GLN A 91 6.77 -3.68 -6.21
C GLN A 91 6.92 -4.78 -7.25
N VAL A 92 6.73 -6.03 -6.84
CA VAL A 92 6.62 -7.20 -7.72
C VAL A 92 5.28 -7.87 -7.43
N GLY A 93 4.33 -7.71 -8.34
CA GLY A 93 3.00 -8.33 -8.22
C GLY A 93 3.03 -9.80 -8.66
N ILE A 94 2.42 -10.66 -7.89
CA ILE A 94 2.17 -12.06 -8.27
C ILE A 94 1.11 -12.09 -9.37
N GLU A 95 0.04 -11.36 -9.15
CA GLU A 95 -1.05 -11.08 -10.07
C GLU A 95 -0.88 -9.66 -10.63
N GLY A 96 -1.67 -9.28 -11.62
CA GLY A 96 -1.64 -7.91 -12.16
C GLY A 96 -2.37 -6.92 -11.25
N LEU A 97 -3.05 -5.95 -11.87
CA LEU A 97 -3.86 -4.93 -11.19
C LEU A 97 -5.22 -5.47 -10.64
N SER A 98 -5.61 -6.69 -11.00
CA SER A 98 -6.85 -7.31 -10.53
C SER A 98 -6.53 -8.40 -9.51
N PRO A 99 -7.06 -8.29 -8.27
CA PRO A 99 -6.81 -9.27 -7.21
C PRO A 99 -7.47 -10.64 -7.45
N ASP A 100 -8.40 -10.73 -8.41
CA ASP A 100 -9.15 -11.95 -8.73
C ASP A 100 -8.50 -12.81 -9.82
N SER A 101 -7.36 -12.40 -10.36
CA SER A 101 -6.69 -13.13 -11.45
C SER A 101 -5.74 -14.19 -10.88
N GLU A 102 -5.96 -15.47 -11.24
CA GLU A 102 -5.00 -16.53 -10.91
C GLU A 102 -3.74 -16.39 -11.77
N PRO A 103 -2.53 -16.39 -11.17
CA PRO A 103 -1.29 -16.32 -11.92
C PRO A 103 -1.07 -17.61 -12.74
N SER A 104 -0.51 -17.47 -13.93
CA SER A 104 -0.13 -18.64 -14.74
C SER A 104 1.00 -19.43 -14.07
N PRO A 105 1.15 -20.75 -14.37
CA PRO A 105 2.28 -21.54 -13.85
C PRO A 105 3.65 -20.95 -14.20
N ALA A 106 3.79 -20.30 -15.37
CA ALA A 106 5.01 -19.61 -15.75
C ALA A 106 5.28 -18.40 -14.85
N ARG A 107 4.24 -17.59 -14.56
CA ARG A 107 4.35 -16.45 -13.65
C ARG A 107 4.71 -16.90 -12.24
N MET A 108 4.12 -17.98 -11.74
CA MET A 108 4.47 -18.57 -10.44
C MET A 108 5.95 -18.94 -10.37
N ALA A 109 6.48 -19.59 -11.41
CA ALA A 109 7.91 -19.95 -11.47
C ALA A 109 8.82 -18.70 -11.47
N GLU A 110 8.49 -17.68 -12.26
CA GLU A 110 9.23 -16.40 -12.28
C GLU A 110 9.28 -15.74 -10.89
N ILE A 111 8.14 -15.70 -10.17
CA ILE A 111 8.08 -15.12 -8.83
C ILE A 111 8.91 -15.94 -7.82
N ILE A 112 8.82 -17.27 -7.87
CA ILE A 112 9.62 -18.15 -7.00
C ILE A 112 11.12 -17.91 -7.23
N ASP A 113 11.55 -17.82 -8.50
CA ASP A 113 12.94 -17.56 -8.83
C ASP A 113 13.39 -16.16 -8.37
N PHE A 114 12.53 -15.15 -8.55
CA PHE A 114 12.79 -13.79 -8.05
C PHE A 114 12.95 -13.77 -6.53
N VAL A 115 12.04 -14.39 -5.79
CA VAL A 115 12.05 -14.45 -4.32
C VAL A 115 13.35 -15.10 -3.82
N ARG A 116 13.77 -16.20 -4.45
CA ARG A 116 15.03 -16.90 -4.11
C ARG A 116 16.26 -16.05 -4.42
N ALA A 117 16.32 -15.46 -5.61
CA ALA A 117 17.44 -14.67 -6.07
C ALA A 117 17.67 -13.39 -5.24
N ASN A 118 16.59 -12.76 -4.77
CA ASN A 118 16.63 -11.51 -4.02
C ASN A 118 16.46 -11.70 -2.50
N HIS A 119 16.44 -12.95 -2.03
CA HIS A 119 16.30 -13.29 -0.61
C HIS A 119 15.07 -12.63 0.06
N VAL A 120 13.95 -12.54 -0.67
CA VAL A 120 12.71 -11.99 -0.15
C VAL A 120 12.19 -12.87 0.98
N ARG A 121 12.00 -12.28 2.16
CA ARG A 121 11.61 -13.04 3.36
C ARG A 121 10.12 -13.08 3.60
N VAL A 122 9.37 -12.17 3.01
CA VAL A 122 7.92 -12.03 3.22
C VAL A 122 7.22 -11.86 1.88
N ILE A 123 6.16 -12.65 1.70
CA ILE A 123 5.19 -12.50 0.61
C ILE A 123 3.94 -11.85 1.20
N PHE A 124 3.53 -10.73 0.64
CA PHE A 124 2.38 -9.99 1.13
C PHE A 124 1.09 -10.42 0.42
N PHE A 125 0.03 -10.57 1.18
CA PHE A 125 -1.34 -10.72 0.69
C PHE A 125 -2.26 -9.67 1.33
N GLU A 126 -3.52 -9.65 0.95
CA GLU A 126 -4.48 -8.64 1.37
C GLU A 126 -5.52 -9.22 2.32
N GLU A 127 -6.03 -8.37 3.23
CA GLU A 127 -6.98 -8.77 4.27
C GLU A 127 -8.25 -9.44 3.71
N LEU A 128 -8.76 -8.93 2.59
CA LEU A 128 -10.04 -9.37 2.01
C LEU A 128 -9.89 -10.41 0.88
N VAL A 129 -8.66 -10.91 0.64
CA VAL A 129 -8.35 -11.84 -0.46
C VAL A 129 -7.76 -13.13 0.08
N SER A 130 -7.97 -14.25 -0.63
CA SER A 130 -7.43 -15.55 -0.23
C SER A 130 -5.90 -15.57 -0.23
N PRO A 131 -5.22 -15.97 0.86
CA PRO A 131 -3.76 -16.03 0.93
C PRO A 131 -3.15 -17.20 0.16
N LYS A 132 -3.94 -18.08 -0.43
CA LYS A 132 -3.53 -19.38 -0.97
C LYS A 132 -2.37 -19.32 -1.96
N VAL A 133 -2.34 -18.31 -2.84
CA VAL A 133 -1.27 -18.16 -3.83
C VAL A 133 0.02 -17.71 -3.13
N ALA A 134 -0.06 -16.71 -2.25
CA ALA A 134 1.07 -16.24 -1.44
C ALA A 134 1.64 -17.36 -0.56
N GLU A 135 0.80 -18.17 0.06
CA GLU A 135 1.19 -19.35 0.86
C GLU A 135 1.93 -20.39 0.02
N THR A 136 1.49 -20.61 -1.23
CA THR A 136 2.14 -21.56 -2.12
C THR A 136 3.56 -21.12 -2.45
N ILE A 137 3.76 -19.85 -2.79
CA ILE A 137 5.08 -19.28 -3.07
C ILE A 137 5.95 -19.31 -1.81
N ALA A 138 5.41 -18.92 -0.67
CA ALA A 138 6.12 -18.91 0.60
C ALA A 138 6.62 -20.32 0.98
N LYS A 139 5.79 -21.34 0.80
CA LYS A 139 6.17 -22.74 1.04
C LYS A 139 7.32 -23.21 0.16
N GLU A 140 7.32 -22.82 -1.12
CA GLU A 140 8.36 -23.20 -2.09
C GLU A 140 9.69 -22.44 -1.88
N THR A 141 9.65 -21.29 -1.25
CA THR A 141 10.81 -20.40 -1.08
C THR A 141 11.37 -20.37 0.34
N GLY A 142 10.59 -20.83 1.32
CA GLY A 142 10.92 -20.70 2.74
C GLY A 142 10.63 -19.30 3.31
N SER A 143 9.91 -18.45 2.56
CA SER A 143 9.45 -17.13 3.03
C SER A 143 8.27 -17.28 3.98
N SER A 144 7.92 -16.22 4.71
CA SER A 144 6.68 -16.09 5.47
C SER A 144 5.62 -15.34 4.68
N VAL A 145 4.37 -15.39 5.16
CA VAL A 145 3.25 -14.67 4.57
C VAL A 145 2.75 -13.65 5.59
N GLN A 146 2.51 -12.42 5.17
CA GLN A 146 1.99 -11.34 6.01
C GLN A 146 0.96 -10.49 5.25
N VAL A 147 0.09 -9.81 5.98
CA VAL A 147 -0.88 -8.89 5.39
C VAL A 147 -0.20 -7.55 5.07
N LEU A 148 -0.49 -7.01 3.88
CA LEU A 148 -0.27 -5.62 3.53
C LEU A 148 -1.60 -5.09 2.99
N ASN A 149 -2.27 -4.22 3.75
CA ASN A 149 -3.64 -3.82 3.48
C ASN A 149 -3.68 -2.64 2.47
N PRO A 150 -4.30 -2.80 1.28
CA PRO A 150 -4.40 -1.74 0.28
C PRO A 150 -5.51 -0.71 0.58
N LEU A 151 -6.21 -0.83 1.74
CA LEU A 151 -7.30 0.06 2.12
C LEU A 151 -8.43 0.15 1.07
N GLU A 152 -8.74 -0.95 0.41
CA GLU A 152 -9.90 -1.08 -0.47
C GLU A 152 -11.19 -1.39 0.30
N GLY A 153 -11.06 -1.69 1.58
CA GLY A 153 -12.12 -1.93 2.55
C GLY A 153 -11.51 -2.24 3.90
N LEU A 154 -12.35 -2.31 4.93
CA LEU A 154 -11.98 -2.78 6.25
C LEU A 154 -12.80 -4.03 6.58
N SER A 155 -12.17 -4.99 7.25
CA SER A 155 -12.87 -6.15 7.81
C SER A 155 -13.83 -5.72 8.93
N ASP A 156 -14.79 -6.58 9.28
CA ASP A 156 -15.71 -6.30 10.39
C ASP A 156 -14.93 -6.10 11.70
N GLU A 157 -13.87 -6.84 11.93
CA GLU A 157 -13.00 -6.71 13.11
C GLU A 157 -12.26 -5.37 13.15
N GLU A 158 -11.73 -4.91 12.00
CA GLU A 158 -11.10 -3.58 11.90
C GLU A 158 -12.11 -2.47 12.17
N LEU A 159 -13.33 -2.57 11.60
CA LEU A 159 -14.41 -1.60 11.85
C LEU A 159 -14.82 -1.56 13.32
N GLU A 160 -15.01 -2.71 13.97
CA GLU A 160 -15.36 -2.81 15.37
C GLU A 160 -14.25 -2.28 16.30
N SER A 161 -12.98 -2.44 15.92
CA SER A 161 -11.83 -1.89 16.65
C SER A 161 -11.64 -0.39 16.48
N GLY A 162 -12.39 0.24 15.56
CA GLY A 162 -12.27 1.66 15.23
C GLY A 162 -11.03 1.98 14.37
N ALA A 163 -10.60 1.03 13.55
CA ALA A 163 -9.50 1.26 12.62
C ALA A 163 -9.83 2.39 11.65
N ASP A 164 -8.83 3.19 11.34
CA ASP A 164 -8.90 4.29 10.39
C ASP A 164 -7.72 4.21 9.40
N TYR A 165 -7.70 5.11 8.42
CA TYR A 165 -6.61 5.21 7.45
C TYR A 165 -5.23 5.21 8.12
N PHE A 166 -5.07 5.97 9.20
CA PHE A 166 -3.77 6.17 9.85
C PHE A 166 -3.32 4.92 10.59
N SER A 167 -4.22 4.27 11.34
CA SER A 167 -3.90 3.03 12.06
C SER A 167 -3.53 1.89 11.11
N VAL A 168 -4.25 1.73 10.00
CA VAL A 168 -3.95 0.71 8.99
C VAL A 168 -2.63 0.99 8.28
N MET A 169 -2.37 2.24 7.91
CA MET A 169 -1.09 2.61 7.30
C MET A 169 0.10 2.47 8.26
N GLU A 170 -0.08 2.75 9.55
CA GLU A 170 0.96 2.49 10.56
C GLU A 170 1.24 0.99 10.73
N GLU A 171 0.22 0.14 10.65
CA GLU A 171 0.41 -1.31 10.65
C GLU A 171 1.13 -1.77 9.37
N ASN A 172 0.72 -1.27 8.20
CA ASN A 172 1.45 -1.51 6.94
C ASN A 172 2.93 -1.14 7.05
N LEU A 173 3.25 0.00 7.68
CA LEU A 173 4.63 0.41 7.89
C LEU A 173 5.43 -0.58 8.74
N LYS A 174 4.83 -1.11 9.82
CA LYS A 174 5.47 -2.14 10.66
C LYS A 174 5.73 -3.43 9.88
N GLN A 175 4.77 -3.87 9.06
CA GLN A 175 4.94 -5.06 8.23
C GLN A 175 6.06 -4.87 7.20
N LEU A 176 6.10 -3.71 6.53
CA LEU A 176 7.18 -3.36 5.60
C LEU A 176 8.54 -3.31 6.30
N GLU A 177 8.62 -2.68 7.46
CA GLU A 177 9.87 -2.62 8.25
C GLU A 177 10.37 -4.01 8.62
N ALA A 178 9.48 -4.90 9.08
CA ALA A 178 9.84 -6.27 9.44
C ALA A 178 10.31 -7.09 8.23
N ALA A 179 9.70 -6.89 7.08
CA ALA A 179 10.01 -7.62 5.85
C ALA A 179 11.33 -7.18 5.20
N LEU A 180 11.67 -5.89 5.27
CA LEU A 180 12.76 -5.28 4.53
C LEU A 180 14.08 -5.12 5.35
N LYS A 181 14.05 -5.48 6.64
CA LYS A 181 15.25 -5.62 7.49
C LYS A 181 16.10 -6.81 7.04
#